data_df9c8af9f0b4bd1b867ca3e8f5acd3c4
#
_entry.id   df9c8af9f0b4bd1b867ca3e8f5acd3c4
#
_cell.length_a   1.000
_cell.length_b   1.000
_cell.length_c   1.000
_cell.angle_alpha   90.00
_cell.angle_beta   90.00
_cell.angle_gamma   90.00
#
_symmetry.space_group_name_H-M   'P 1'
#
loop_
_entity.id
_entity.type
_entity.pdbx_description
1 polymer ?
#
loop_
_entity_poly.entity_id
_entity_poly.type
_entity_poly.pdbx_seq_one_letter_code
_entity_poly.pdbx_strand_id
1 'polypeptide(L)'
;TRRAVLLASAGVPLLAACASPAVRTQSDVVDSVRRENLGNELQLVATYRTALAARPDMAAVLEPIMAAHQEHADALAAGLPDPSSAMPSQSPSKGTDVVVMLREAERMAVAMRTSSATRAVDPDLAALLSWISASEAQHVAMLVAVP
;
A
#
# COMPACT_ATOMS: atom_id res chain seq x y z
N THR A 1 -43.96 2.23 -69.01
CA THR A 1 -43.06 3.06 -68.15
C THR A 1 -43.12 2.57 -66.72
N ARG A 2 -42.14 1.76 -66.30
CA ARG A 2 -41.99 1.29 -64.92
C ARG A 2 -40.84 2.07 -64.28
N ARG A 3 -41.14 2.91 -63.27
CA ARG A 3 -40.16 3.60 -62.45
C ARG A 3 -39.76 2.64 -61.38
N ALA A 4 -38.48 2.26 -61.40
CA ALA A 4 -37.85 1.57 -60.28
C ALA A 4 -37.32 2.61 -59.28
N VAL A 5 -37.77 2.52 -58.03
CA VAL A 5 -37.27 3.33 -56.92
C VAL A 5 -36.16 2.51 -56.20
N LEU A 6 -34.93 2.96 -56.32
CA LEU A 6 -33.80 2.41 -55.59
C LEU A 6 -33.73 3.05 -54.18
N LEU A 7 -34.07 2.25 -53.17
CA LEU A 7 -33.82 2.62 -51.76
C LEU A 7 -32.36 2.36 -51.45
N ALA A 8 -31.58 3.43 -51.29
CA ALA A 8 -30.21 3.39 -50.80
C ALA A 8 -30.23 3.26 -49.26
N SER A 9 -29.91 2.07 -48.77
CA SER A 9 -29.68 1.82 -47.36
C SER A 9 -28.30 2.39 -46.97
N ALA A 10 -28.28 3.51 -46.27
CA ALA A 10 -27.05 4.04 -45.64
C ALA A 10 -26.71 3.20 -44.42
N GLY A 11 -25.80 2.26 -44.57
CA GLY A 11 -25.20 1.51 -43.47
C GLY A 11 -24.29 2.42 -42.67
N VAL A 12 -24.67 2.69 -41.43
CA VAL A 12 -23.79 3.37 -40.43
C VAL A 12 -22.78 2.34 -39.95
N PRO A 13 -21.46 2.53 -40.16
CA PRO A 13 -20.45 1.68 -39.54
C PRO A 13 -20.40 2.00 -38.04
N LEU A 14 -20.90 1.08 -37.20
CA LEU A 14 -20.61 1.04 -35.78
C LEU A 14 -19.13 0.72 -35.61
N LEU A 15 -18.29 1.76 -35.52
CA LEU A 15 -16.92 1.65 -34.99
C LEU A 15 -17.04 1.32 -33.53
N ALA A 16 -17.12 0.04 -33.19
CA ALA A 16 -16.84 -0.45 -31.86
C ALA A 16 -15.36 -0.19 -31.59
N ALA A 17 -15.07 0.94 -30.92
CA ALA A 17 -13.77 1.22 -30.36
C ALA A 17 -13.53 0.17 -29.27
N CYS A 18 -12.88 -0.93 -29.60
CA CYS A 18 -12.26 -1.83 -28.65
C CYS A 18 -11.20 -1.01 -27.92
N ALA A 19 -11.52 -0.46 -26.74
CA ALA A 19 -10.54 0.07 -25.83
C ALA A 19 -9.67 -1.13 -25.42
N SER A 20 -8.52 -1.29 -26.06
CA SER A 20 -7.51 -2.26 -25.64
C SER A 20 -7.15 -1.92 -24.18
N PRO A 21 -7.14 -2.89 -23.26
CA PRO A 21 -6.68 -2.62 -21.91
C PRO A 21 -5.27 -2.06 -22.02
N ALA A 22 -5.04 -0.88 -21.38
CA ALA A 22 -3.74 -0.24 -21.39
C ALA A 22 -2.70 -1.26 -20.89
N VAL A 23 -1.69 -1.55 -21.70
CA VAL A 23 -0.58 -2.42 -21.30
C VAL A 23 0.17 -1.69 -20.19
N ARG A 24 0.15 -2.24 -18.97
CA ARG A 24 0.90 -1.70 -17.83
C ARG A 24 2.37 -1.77 -18.15
N THR A 25 3.07 -0.67 -17.98
CA THR A 25 4.53 -0.64 -18.09
C THR A 25 5.15 -1.26 -16.82
N GLN A 26 6.41 -1.64 -16.90
CA GLN A 26 7.15 -2.10 -15.71
C GLN A 26 7.19 -1.00 -14.62
N SER A 27 7.31 0.26 -15.02
CA SER A 27 7.25 1.41 -14.11
C SER A 27 5.90 1.48 -13.39
N ASP A 28 4.78 1.30 -14.08
CA ASP A 28 3.44 1.32 -13.46
C ASP A 28 3.29 0.22 -12.41
N VAL A 29 3.90 -0.94 -12.64
CA VAL A 29 3.90 -2.06 -11.68
C VAL A 29 4.71 -1.71 -10.44
N VAL A 30 5.93 -1.17 -10.61
CA VAL A 30 6.80 -0.73 -9.51
C VAL A 30 6.10 0.35 -8.68
N ASP A 31 5.55 1.35 -9.32
CA ASP A 31 4.82 2.44 -8.66
C ASP A 31 3.58 1.94 -7.90
N SER A 32 2.87 0.97 -8.46
CA SER A 32 1.72 0.35 -7.78
C SER A 32 2.14 -0.37 -6.49
N VAL A 33 3.23 -1.14 -6.53
CA VAL A 33 3.78 -1.82 -5.35
C VAL A 33 4.25 -0.80 -4.31
N ARG A 34 4.94 0.28 -4.73
CA ARG A 34 5.35 1.35 -3.81
C ARG A 34 4.17 2.02 -3.13
N ARG A 35 3.11 2.39 -3.88
CA ARG A 35 1.91 3.05 -3.32
C ARG A 35 1.17 2.17 -2.34
N GLU A 36 1.01 0.87 -2.64
CA GLU A 36 0.39 -0.09 -1.73
C GLU A 36 1.14 -0.15 -0.40
N ASN A 37 2.47 -0.29 -0.46
CA ASN A 37 3.31 -0.38 0.72
C ASN A 37 3.37 0.95 1.49
N LEU A 38 3.42 2.11 0.80
CA LEU A 38 3.33 3.43 1.42
C LEU A 38 2.00 3.63 2.16
N GLY A 39 0.88 3.27 1.55
CA GLY A 39 -0.44 3.36 2.19
C GLY A 39 -0.52 2.54 3.48
N ASN A 40 0.15 1.39 3.51
CA ASN A 40 0.22 0.55 4.70
C ASN A 40 1.12 1.16 5.80
N GLU A 41 2.29 1.76 5.46
CA GLU A 41 3.11 2.48 6.44
C GLU A 41 2.37 3.66 7.06
N LEU A 42 1.68 4.45 6.25
CA LEU A 42 0.86 5.57 6.73
C LEU A 42 -0.25 5.08 7.68
N GLN A 43 -0.83 3.90 7.41
CA GLN A 43 -1.80 3.27 8.29
C GLN A 43 -1.16 2.85 9.62
N LEU A 44 0.05 2.28 9.62
CA LEU A 44 0.78 1.94 10.84
C LEU A 44 1.09 3.19 11.67
N VAL A 45 1.60 4.26 11.06
CA VAL A 45 1.81 5.55 11.74
C VAL A 45 0.53 6.05 12.42
N ALA A 46 -0.62 6.00 11.74
CA ALA A 46 -1.91 6.41 12.30
C ALA A 46 -2.33 5.49 13.47
N THR A 47 -2.08 4.19 13.35
CA THR A 47 -2.38 3.20 14.40
C THR A 47 -1.53 3.43 15.64
N TYR A 48 -0.22 3.65 15.49
CA TYR A 48 0.67 3.98 16.59
C TYR A 48 0.33 5.32 17.27
N ARG A 49 -0.05 6.33 16.49
CA ARG A 49 -0.54 7.61 17.04
C ARG A 49 -1.77 7.42 17.91
N THR A 50 -2.72 6.60 17.48
CA THR A 50 -3.92 6.27 18.25
C THR A 50 -3.56 5.47 19.52
N ALA A 51 -2.63 4.53 19.41
CA ALA A 51 -2.14 3.75 20.55
C ALA A 51 -1.45 4.63 21.61
N LEU A 52 -0.60 5.57 21.19
CA LEU A 52 0.05 6.54 22.06
C LEU A 52 -0.95 7.43 22.79
N ALA A 53 -2.02 7.87 22.12
CA ALA A 53 -3.09 8.65 22.75
C ALA A 53 -3.84 7.84 23.82
N ALA A 54 -4.00 6.52 23.61
CA ALA A 54 -4.66 5.62 24.55
C ALA A 54 -3.73 5.14 25.68
N ARG A 55 -2.42 5.03 25.45
CA ARG A 55 -1.40 4.51 26.35
C ARG A 55 -0.16 5.42 26.38
N PRO A 56 -0.27 6.63 26.93
CA PRO A 56 0.87 7.56 27.02
C PRO A 56 2.01 7.03 27.92
N ASP A 57 1.71 6.11 28.82
CA ASP A 57 2.68 5.39 29.64
C ASP A 57 3.64 4.50 28.82
N MET A 58 3.29 4.17 27.58
CA MET A 58 4.10 3.38 26.67
C MET A 58 4.92 4.22 25.67
N ALA A 59 4.96 5.52 25.80
CA ALA A 59 5.61 6.42 24.85
C ALA A 59 7.07 6.02 24.55
N ALA A 60 7.84 5.65 25.58
CA ALA A 60 9.23 5.24 25.43
C ALA A 60 9.44 4.04 24.47
N VAL A 61 8.41 3.19 24.29
CA VAL A 61 8.46 2.04 23.39
C VAL A 61 7.81 2.37 22.04
N LEU A 62 6.66 3.04 22.06
CA LEU A 62 5.85 3.22 20.85
C LEU A 62 6.34 4.37 19.95
N GLU A 63 6.91 5.44 20.52
CA GLU A 63 7.41 6.58 19.71
C GLU A 63 8.56 6.19 18.77
N PRO A 64 9.59 5.43 19.20
CA PRO A 64 10.64 5.00 18.29
C PRO A 64 10.12 4.12 17.14
N ILE A 65 9.16 3.24 17.41
CA ILE A 65 8.56 2.39 16.38
C ILE A 65 7.75 3.24 15.40
N MET A 66 6.94 4.17 15.90
CA MET A 66 6.19 5.10 15.03
C MET A 66 7.12 5.94 14.15
N ALA A 67 8.25 6.40 14.70
CA ALA A 67 9.25 7.15 13.93
C ALA A 67 9.87 6.28 12.81
N ALA A 68 10.18 5.02 13.10
CA ALA A 68 10.66 4.08 12.07
C ALA A 68 9.65 3.90 10.93
N HIS A 69 8.36 3.75 11.23
CA HIS A 69 7.32 3.68 10.20
C HIS A 69 7.22 4.97 9.36
N GLN A 70 7.45 6.15 9.97
CA GLN A 70 7.51 7.39 9.20
C GLN A 70 8.71 7.41 8.25
N GLU A 71 9.89 6.96 8.69
CA GLU A 71 11.07 6.83 7.83
C GLU A 71 10.86 5.84 6.69
N HIS A 72 10.19 4.71 6.93
CA HIS A 72 9.80 3.75 5.91
C HIS A 72 8.85 4.38 4.87
N ALA A 73 7.85 5.13 5.34
CA ALA A 73 6.91 5.83 4.48
C ALA A 73 7.63 6.85 3.59
N ASP A 74 8.55 7.64 4.16
CA ASP A 74 9.34 8.63 3.44
C ASP A 74 10.24 7.97 2.37
N ALA A 75 10.87 6.83 2.69
CA ALA A 75 11.69 6.07 1.74
C ALA A 75 10.86 5.50 0.57
N LEU A 76 9.64 5.03 0.83
CA LEU A 76 8.73 4.57 -0.21
C LEU A 76 8.20 5.73 -1.06
N ALA A 77 7.88 6.86 -0.44
CA ALA A 77 7.38 8.06 -1.11
C ALA A 77 8.42 8.67 -2.05
N ALA A 78 9.70 8.67 -1.67
CA ALA A 78 10.80 9.23 -2.47
C ALA A 78 10.94 8.59 -3.87
N GLY A 79 10.45 7.38 -4.06
CA GLY A 79 10.45 6.67 -5.34
C GLY A 79 9.19 6.88 -6.19
N LEU A 80 8.23 7.71 -5.75
CA LEU A 80 6.97 7.93 -6.46
C LEU A 80 6.90 9.31 -7.10
N PRO A 81 6.40 9.43 -8.33
CA PRO A 81 6.18 10.73 -8.97
C PRO A 81 5.08 11.56 -8.28
N ASP A 82 4.09 10.90 -7.67
CA ASP A 82 3.03 11.50 -6.86
C ASP A 82 2.69 10.58 -5.67
N PRO A 83 3.32 10.82 -4.50
CA PRO A 83 3.05 10.04 -3.29
C PRO A 83 1.70 10.37 -2.62
N SER A 84 1.08 11.50 -2.93
CA SER A 84 -0.18 11.94 -2.30
C SER A 84 -1.38 11.04 -2.63
N SER A 85 -1.27 10.20 -3.66
CA SER A 85 -2.29 9.23 -4.05
C SER A 85 -2.31 7.96 -3.18
N ALA A 86 -1.34 7.78 -2.27
CA ALA A 86 -1.34 6.68 -1.32
C ALA A 86 -2.33 6.97 -0.18
N MET A 87 -3.39 6.16 -0.08
CA MET A 87 -4.40 6.30 0.98
C MET A 87 -4.16 5.25 2.08
N PRO A 88 -4.27 5.63 3.37
CA PRO A 88 -4.24 4.65 4.45
C PRO A 88 -5.43 3.69 4.34
N SER A 89 -5.17 2.39 4.49
CA SER A 89 -6.10 1.35 4.06
C SER A 89 -7.28 1.09 5.00
N GLN A 90 -7.21 1.37 6.31
CA GLN A 90 -8.34 1.17 7.26
C GLN A 90 -8.10 1.83 8.64
N SER A 91 -9.19 2.04 9.40
CA SER A 91 -9.13 2.51 10.80
C SER A 91 -9.04 1.33 11.78
N PRO A 92 -8.32 1.47 12.91
CA PRO A 92 -8.18 0.43 13.92
C PRO A 92 -9.52 0.10 14.60
N SER A 93 -9.74 -1.19 14.91
CA SER A 93 -10.92 -1.67 15.62
C SER A 93 -10.87 -1.28 17.10
N LYS A 94 -12.01 -0.83 17.66
CA LYS A 94 -12.14 -0.54 19.09
C LYS A 94 -12.31 -1.84 19.90
N GLY A 95 -11.55 -1.98 20.97
CA GLY A 95 -11.86 -2.97 22.05
C GLY A 95 -10.84 -4.09 22.27
N THR A 96 -9.70 -4.11 21.56
CA THR A 96 -8.61 -5.08 21.77
C THR A 96 -7.49 -4.45 22.61
N ASP A 97 -6.76 -5.28 23.36
CA ASP A 97 -5.53 -4.84 24.01
C ASP A 97 -4.59 -4.20 23.00
N VAL A 98 -4.13 -2.97 23.32
CA VAL A 98 -3.36 -2.15 22.40
C VAL A 98 -2.08 -2.86 21.95
N VAL A 99 -1.38 -3.53 22.85
CA VAL A 99 -0.13 -4.24 22.53
C VAL A 99 -0.39 -5.43 21.62
N VAL A 100 -1.47 -6.19 21.90
CA VAL A 100 -1.89 -7.33 21.06
C VAL A 100 -2.25 -6.85 19.66
N MET A 101 -3.00 -5.75 19.56
CA MET A 101 -3.39 -5.15 18.28
C MET A 101 -2.17 -4.68 17.48
N LEU A 102 -1.23 -3.96 18.10
CA LEU A 102 -0.02 -3.48 17.45
C LEU A 102 0.86 -4.65 16.98
N ARG A 103 1.05 -5.66 17.83
CA ARG A 103 1.83 -6.84 17.48
C ARG A 103 1.25 -7.61 16.29
N GLU A 104 -0.06 -7.69 16.18
CA GLU A 104 -0.72 -8.32 15.04
C GLU A 104 -0.57 -7.46 13.77
N ALA A 105 -0.72 -6.13 13.89
CA ALA A 105 -0.49 -5.20 12.79
C ALA A 105 0.94 -5.33 12.23
N GLU A 106 1.95 -5.40 13.10
CA GLU A 106 3.34 -5.62 12.69
C GLU A 106 3.55 -6.96 11.98
N ARG A 107 2.97 -8.06 12.51
CA ARG A 107 3.07 -9.37 11.85
C ARG A 107 2.46 -9.38 10.46
N MET A 108 1.32 -8.72 10.30
CA MET A 108 0.69 -8.56 8.98
C MET A 108 1.57 -7.74 8.05
N ALA A 109 2.19 -6.68 8.55
CA ALA A 109 3.11 -5.84 7.80
C ALA A 109 4.33 -6.64 7.32
N VAL A 110 5.00 -7.38 8.19
CA VAL A 110 6.10 -8.30 7.85
C VAL A 110 5.72 -9.24 6.71
N ALA A 111 4.54 -9.90 6.83
CA ALA A 111 4.07 -10.83 5.80
C ALA A 111 3.82 -10.12 4.46
N MET A 112 3.23 -8.94 4.49
CA MET A 112 2.96 -8.14 3.30
C MET A 112 4.25 -7.66 2.64
N ARG A 113 5.23 -7.11 3.40
CA ARG A 113 6.53 -6.68 2.88
C ARG A 113 7.30 -7.81 2.25
N THR A 114 7.37 -8.96 2.94
CA THR A 114 8.03 -10.17 2.42
C THR A 114 7.38 -10.61 1.10
N SER A 115 6.06 -10.66 1.03
CA SER A 115 5.34 -10.99 -0.20
C SER A 115 5.57 -9.96 -1.31
N SER A 116 5.59 -8.68 -0.98
CA SER A 116 5.85 -7.61 -1.97
C SER A 116 7.29 -7.65 -2.47
N ALA A 117 8.27 -7.88 -1.58
CA ALA A 117 9.68 -8.01 -1.95
C ALA A 117 9.93 -9.17 -2.92
N THR A 118 9.30 -10.33 -2.68
CA THR A 118 9.46 -11.51 -3.57
C THR A 118 8.81 -11.33 -4.94
N ARG A 119 7.86 -10.41 -5.08
CA ARG A 119 7.20 -10.10 -6.36
C ARG A 119 7.75 -8.86 -7.05
N ALA A 120 8.59 -8.08 -6.35
CA ALA A 120 9.14 -6.87 -6.91
C ALA A 120 10.08 -7.19 -8.08
N VAL A 121 9.80 -6.57 -9.23
CA VAL A 121 10.61 -6.69 -10.45
C VAL A 121 11.80 -5.72 -10.47
N ASP A 122 11.78 -4.74 -9.57
CA ASP A 122 12.84 -3.76 -9.35
C ASP A 122 13.68 -4.22 -8.16
N PRO A 123 15.00 -4.46 -8.31
CA PRO A 123 15.85 -4.99 -7.26
C PRO A 123 16.04 -4.00 -6.10
N ASP A 124 16.04 -2.69 -6.35
CA ASP A 124 16.20 -1.68 -5.29
C ASP A 124 14.93 -1.62 -4.44
N LEU A 125 13.76 -1.73 -5.07
CA LEU A 125 12.49 -1.86 -4.35
C LEU A 125 12.44 -3.17 -3.54
N ALA A 126 12.89 -4.28 -4.11
CA ALA A 126 12.95 -5.56 -3.39
C ALA A 126 13.86 -5.48 -2.15
N ALA A 127 15.02 -4.84 -2.28
CA ALA A 127 15.94 -4.62 -1.16
C ALA A 127 15.32 -3.72 -0.09
N LEU A 128 14.69 -2.59 -0.48
CA LEU A 128 14.02 -1.68 0.44
C LEU A 128 12.91 -2.41 1.23
N LEU A 129 12.03 -3.14 0.55
CA LEU A 129 10.93 -3.87 1.18
C LEU A 129 11.44 -4.98 2.12
N SER A 130 12.55 -5.64 1.78
CA SER A 130 13.19 -6.64 2.64
C SER A 130 13.75 -6.02 3.90
N TRP A 131 14.38 -4.84 3.78
CA TRP A 131 14.90 -4.08 4.91
C TRP A 131 13.76 -3.62 5.84
N ILE A 132 12.68 -3.06 5.29
CA ILE A 132 11.49 -2.66 6.06
C ILE A 132 10.90 -3.89 6.78
N SER A 133 10.75 -5.02 6.11
CA SER A 133 10.25 -6.27 6.72
C SER A 133 11.10 -6.72 7.91
N ALA A 134 12.42 -6.59 7.83
CA ALA A 134 13.32 -6.94 8.92
C ALA A 134 13.16 -5.98 10.12
N SER A 135 12.96 -4.68 9.88
CA SER A 135 12.65 -3.67 10.90
C SER A 135 11.34 -3.98 11.61
N GLU A 136 10.26 -4.25 10.86
CA GLU A 136 8.94 -4.60 11.42
C GLU A 136 9.00 -5.90 12.25
N ALA A 137 9.81 -6.88 11.87
CA ALA A 137 10.04 -8.07 12.67
C ALA A 137 10.71 -7.76 14.03
N GLN A 138 11.60 -6.76 14.08
CA GLN A 138 12.17 -6.27 15.34
C GLN A 138 11.11 -5.56 16.19
N HIS A 139 10.20 -4.79 15.59
CA HIS A 139 9.08 -4.16 16.30
C HIS A 139 8.18 -5.21 16.98
N VAL A 140 7.89 -6.33 16.29
CA VAL A 140 7.18 -7.47 16.90
C VAL A 140 7.89 -7.94 18.16
N ALA A 141 9.21 -8.11 18.11
CA ALA A 141 10.00 -8.57 19.26
C ALA A 141 9.98 -7.55 20.41
N MET A 142 10.08 -6.25 20.10
CA MET A 142 9.99 -5.18 21.10
C MET A 142 8.61 -5.18 21.78
N LEU A 143 7.52 -5.35 21.05
CA LEU A 143 6.16 -5.41 21.57
C LEU A 143 5.87 -6.69 22.38
N VAL A 144 6.59 -7.78 22.15
CA VAL A 144 6.51 -9.00 22.98
C VAL A 144 7.14 -8.78 24.35
N ALA A 145 8.17 -7.94 24.44
CA ALA A 145 8.87 -7.65 25.70
C ALA A 145 8.10 -6.68 26.62
N VAL A 146 7.01 -6.09 26.14
CA VAL A 146 6.14 -5.22 26.96
C VAL A 146 5.24 -6.10 27.83
N PRO A 147 5.22 -5.89 29.17
CA PRO A 147 4.40 -6.67 30.09
C PRO A 147 2.90 -6.41 29.96
#